data_3100ff5b98c34c229bb0965e41b2c35f
#
_entry.id   3100ff5b98c34c229bb0965e41b2c35f
#
_cell.length_a   1.000
_cell.length_b   1.000
_cell.length_c   1.000
_cell.angle_alpha   90.00
_cell.angle_beta   90.00
_cell.angle_gamma   90.00
#
_symmetry.space_group_name_H-M   'P 1'
#
loop_
_entity.id
_entity.type
_entity.pdbx_description
1 polymer ?
#
loop_
_entity_poly.entity_id
_entity_poly.type
_entity_poly.pdbx_seq_one_letter_code
_entity_poly.pdbx_strand_id
1 'polypeptide(L)'
;VGPNIDYVFVKTFNPYSGLPMIAVIAKALLGSFFPEKNAELSFEEYKSGDKAIPFKILSECKGKDLKGEEYEPLTDFITPMGNAFKVIEGDYVSTADGTGIVHIAPTFGADDDRVAKQAGIVPMFVVDKEGKNQPMVDRTGKFFKIEDLDEEFVSKYVKESYREFAGRYVKNAFDSSLTEKDPTLDVDICVYLKQSNKVFKIEKHTHNYPHCWRTDKPI
;
A
#
# COMPACT_ATOMS: atom_id res chain seq x y z
N VAL A 1 -2.58 12.44 2.38
CA VAL A 1 -2.20 13.14 3.63
C VAL A 1 -3.29 14.09 4.05
N GLY A 2 -3.47 14.31 5.37
CA GLY A 2 -4.35 15.36 5.88
C GLY A 2 -3.66 16.72 5.84
N PRO A 3 -4.20 17.75 5.17
CA PRO A 3 -3.48 19.01 4.91
C PRO A 3 -3.05 19.73 6.18
N ASN A 4 -3.80 19.60 7.26
CA ASN A 4 -3.54 20.29 8.54
C ASN A 4 -2.85 19.39 9.59
N ILE A 5 -2.61 18.12 9.27
CA ILE A 5 -1.90 17.19 10.15
C ILE A 5 -0.40 17.53 10.15
N ASP A 6 0.22 17.48 11.32
CA ASP A 6 1.67 17.59 11.47
C ASP A 6 2.34 16.24 11.18
N TYR A 7 3.33 16.24 10.31
CA TYR A 7 4.14 15.07 9.96
C TYR A 7 5.59 15.29 10.36
N VAL A 8 6.27 14.20 10.71
CA VAL A 8 7.68 14.18 11.07
C VAL A 8 8.45 13.27 10.13
N PHE A 9 9.66 13.70 9.79
CA PHE A 9 10.65 12.90 9.08
C PHE A 9 11.58 12.26 10.11
N VAL A 10 11.55 10.94 10.19
CA VAL A 10 12.22 10.17 11.23
C VAL A 10 13.35 9.35 10.61
N LYS A 11 14.60 9.70 10.92
CA LYS A 11 15.76 8.87 10.59
C LYS A 11 15.76 7.65 11.49
N THR A 12 15.90 6.45 10.91
CA THR A 12 15.92 5.18 11.61
C THR A 12 16.50 4.09 10.71
N PHE A 13 16.34 2.83 11.10
CA PHE A 13 16.65 1.65 10.29
C PHE A 13 15.38 0.85 10.02
N ASN A 14 15.34 0.20 8.87
CA ASN A 14 14.27 -0.73 8.54
C ASN A 14 14.35 -1.97 9.43
N PRO A 15 13.28 -2.35 10.16
CA PRO A 15 13.30 -3.46 11.11
C PRO A 15 13.61 -4.83 10.49
N TYR A 16 13.37 -5.00 9.18
CA TYR A 16 13.55 -6.27 8.48
C TYR A 16 14.89 -6.38 7.78
N SER A 17 15.35 -5.31 7.14
CA SER A 17 16.61 -5.32 6.38
C SER A 17 17.80 -4.74 7.15
N GLY A 18 17.55 -3.97 8.20
CA GLY A 18 18.59 -3.23 8.94
C GLY A 18 19.18 -2.04 8.13
N LEU A 19 18.65 -1.75 6.95
CA LEU A 19 19.12 -0.62 6.14
C LEU A 19 18.65 0.72 6.72
N PRO A 20 19.48 1.78 6.63
CA PRO A 20 19.09 3.10 7.06
C PRO A 20 17.94 3.63 6.17
N MET A 21 17.00 4.34 6.81
CA MET A 21 15.85 4.93 6.12
C MET A 21 15.37 6.21 6.82
N ILE A 22 14.54 6.96 6.11
CA ILE A 22 13.73 8.05 6.67
C ILE A 22 12.27 7.66 6.52
N ALA A 23 11.56 7.58 7.65
CA ALA A 23 10.11 7.35 7.67
C ALA A 23 9.38 8.70 7.78
N VAL A 24 8.25 8.82 7.10
CA VAL A 24 7.32 9.95 7.26
C VAL A 24 6.05 9.43 7.94
N ILE A 25 5.67 10.05 9.05
CA ILE A 25 4.51 9.65 9.84
C ILE A 25 3.84 10.87 10.50
N ALA A 26 2.55 10.79 10.76
CA ALA A 26 1.89 11.81 11.56
C ALA A 26 2.53 11.91 12.96
N LYS A 27 2.87 13.12 13.38
CA LYS A 27 3.54 13.39 14.65
C LYS A 27 2.79 12.79 15.85
N ALA A 28 1.46 12.88 15.81
CA ALA A 28 0.60 12.31 16.87
C ALA A 28 0.70 10.79 17.01
N LEU A 29 1.16 10.08 15.97
CA LEU A 29 1.30 8.62 15.94
C LEU A 29 2.74 8.15 16.14
N LEU A 30 3.69 9.06 16.34
CA LEU A 30 5.12 8.74 16.46
C LEU A 30 5.37 7.67 17.52
N GLY A 31 4.79 7.80 18.71
CA GLY A 31 5.00 6.88 19.82
C GLY A 31 4.51 5.44 19.58
N SER A 32 3.58 5.24 18.62
CA SER A 32 3.09 3.91 18.24
C SER A 32 4.10 3.11 17.43
N PHE A 33 5.05 3.79 16.80
CA PHE A 33 6.07 3.17 15.94
C PHE A 33 7.47 3.29 16.52
N PHE A 34 7.75 4.37 17.23
CA PHE A 34 9.06 4.70 17.75
C PHE A 34 8.99 4.92 19.28
N PRO A 35 9.29 3.88 20.06
CA PRO A 35 9.31 3.99 21.52
C PRO A 35 10.28 5.09 21.98
N GLU A 36 9.85 5.99 22.85
CA GLU A 36 10.61 7.17 23.28
C GLU A 36 12.02 6.81 23.80
N LYS A 37 12.14 5.72 24.55
CA LYS A 37 13.42 5.21 25.06
C LYS A 37 14.47 4.92 23.99
N ASN A 38 14.04 4.73 22.73
CA ASN A 38 14.93 4.45 21.62
C ASN A 38 15.52 5.73 20.98
N ALA A 39 15.01 6.90 21.36
CA ALA A 39 15.52 8.18 20.85
C ALA A 39 16.96 8.49 21.29
N GLU A 40 17.38 7.90 22.43
CA GLU A 40 18.71 8.09 23.00
C GLU A 40 19.73 7.02 22.58
N LEU A 41 19.29 6.04 21.76
CA LEU A 41 20.17 4.98 21.30
C LEU A 41 21.15 5.52 20.23
N SER A 42 22.37 4.99 20.26
CA SER A 42 23.39 5.32 19.26
C SER A 42 23.07 4.65 17.92
N PHE A 43 23.14 5.43 16.84
CA PHE A 43 23.07 4.91 15.47
C PHE A 43 24.29 4.10 15.08
N GLU A 44 25.44 4.38 15.69
CA GLU A 44 26.72 3.72 15.39
C GLU A 44 26.82 2.34 16.03
N GLU A 45 26.13 2.15 17.15
CA GLU A 45 26.11 0.88 17.88
C GLU A 45 25.02 -0.08 17.38
N TYR A 46 24.04 0.40 16.57
CA TYR A 46 22.97 -0.42 16.05
C TYR A 46 23.50 -1.52 15.11
N LYS A 47 23.01 -2.73 15.31
CA LYS A 47 23.27 -3.87 14.42
C LYS A 47 21.96 -4.39 13.83
N SER A 48 22.01 -4.78 12.57
CA SER A 48 20.85 -5.40 11.92
C SER A 48 20.34 -6.61 12.71
N GLY A 49 19.05 -6.60 13.04
CA GLY A 49 18.40 -7.62 13.88
C GLY A 49 18.20 -7.21 15.33
N ASP A 50 18.77 -6.10 15.78
CA ASP A 50 18.50 -5.56 17.10
C ASP A 50 17.02 -5.17 17.23
N LYS A 51 16.40 -5.53 18.38
CA LYS A 51 15.00 -5.21 18.67
C LYS A 51 14.79 -3.73 19.01
N ALA A 52 15.78 -3.07 19.56
CA ALA A 52 15.75 -1.66 19.92
C ALA A 52 16.43 -0.87 18.82
N ILE A 53 15.62 -0.21 17.98
CA ILE A 53 16.09 0.51 16.81
C ILE A 53 16.15 2.00 17.13
N PRO A 54 17.31 2.68 16.98
CA PRO A 54 17.43 4.10 17.21
C PRO A 54 16.59 4.90 16.21
N PHE A 55 16.10 6.05 16.65
CA PHE A 55 15.43 6.98 15.78
C PHE A 55 15.74 8.44 16.15
N LYS A 56 15.61 9.33 15.20
CA LYS A 56 15.78 10.78 15.39
C LYS A 56 14.84 11.55 14.46
N ILE A 57 14.11 12.50 15.01
CA ILE A 57 13.32 13.42 14.19
C ILE A 57 14.30 14.39 13.51
N LEU A 58 14.21 14.48 12.19
CA LEU A 58 15.03 15.35 11.37
C LEU A 58 14.34 16.70 11.11
N SER A 59 13.05 16.67 10.81
CA SER A 59 12.24 17.84 10.49
C SER A 59 10.76 17.56 10.67
N GLU A 60 9.97 18.61 10.64
CA GLU A 60 8.49 18.57 10.70
C GLU A 60 7.92 19.42 9.56
N CYS A 61 6.72 19.06 9.10
CA CYS A 61 5.96 19.82 8.12
C CYS A 61 4.45 19.60 8.29
N LYS A 62 3.63 20.41 7.63
CA LYS A 62 2.20 20.14 7.47
C LYS A 62 1.98 19.22 6.28
N GLY A 63 0.87 18.45 6.29
CA GLY A 63 0.53 17.59 5.16
C GLY A 63 0.39 18.33 3.84
N LYS A 64 -0.11 19.58 3.86
CA LYS A 64 -0.16 20.43 2.66
C LYS A 64 1.22 20.68 2.01
N ASP A 65 2.29 20.64 2.80
CA ASP A 65 3.65 20.87 2.31
C ASP A 65 4.22 19.62 1.60
N LEU A 66 3.60 18.45 1.80
CA LEU A 66 3.92 17.21 1.11
C LEU A 66 3.17 17.02 -0.21
N LYS A 67 2.18 17.89 -0.49
CA LYS A 67 1.37 17.79 -1.70
C LYS A 67 2.20 17.89 -2.96
N GLY A 68 2.00 16.95 -3.87
CA GLY A 68 2.67 16.92 -5.16
C GLY A 68 3.98 16.14 -5.18
N GLU A 69 4.52 15.75 -4.01
CA GLU A 69 5.69 14.86 -3.94
C GLU A 69 5.39 13.56 -4.68
N GLU A 70 6.35 13.10 -5.47
CA GLU A 70 6.25 11.85 -6.23
C GLU A 70 6.90 10.71 -5.44
N TYR A 71 6.35 9.51 -5.57
CA TYR A 71 6.89 8.32 -4.91
C TYR A 71 6.90 7.11 -5.84
N GLU A 72 7.81 6.17 -5.58
CA GLU A 72 7.85 4.91 -6.28
C GLU A 72 6.68 4.01 -5.82
N PRO A 73 5.98 3.30 -6.74
CA PRO A 73 4.93 2.38 -6.37
C PRO A 73 5.44 1.25 -5.47
N LEU A 74 4.58 0.76 -4.58
CA LEU A 74 4.87 -0.43 -3.78
C LEU A 74 5.08 -1.66 -4.66
N THR A 75 4.21 -1.81 -5.67
CA THR A 75 4.28 -2.86 -6.68
C THR A 75 4.38 -2.22 -8.06
N ASP A 76 5.25 -2.72 -8.90
CA ASP A 76 5.42 -2.24 -10.26
C ASP A 76 4.76 -3.19 -11.26
N PHE A 77 3.49 -3.52 -11.04
CA PHE A 77 2.75 -4.46 -11.88
C PHE A 77 2.39 -3.89 -13.24
N ILE A 78 2.01 -2.62 -13.27
CA ILE A 78 1.52 -1.93 -14.46
C ILE A 78 2.08 -0.52 -14.48
N THR A 79 2.57 -0.10 -15.65
CA THR A 79 2.91 1.30 -15.87
C THR A 79 1.62 2.12 -15.97
N PRO A 80 1.44 3.20 -15.17
CA PRO A 80 0.23 4.01 -15.25
C PRO A 80 0.08 4.70 -16.61
N MET A 81 -1.15 4.82 -17.08
CA MET A 81 -1.48 5.51 -18.34
C MET A 81 -1.64 7.02 -18.18
N GLY A 82 -1.13 7.59 -17.12
CA GLY A 82 -1.21 9.03 -16.84
C GLY A 82 -0.60 9.38 -15.48
N ASN A 83 -1.02 10.51 -14.92
CA ASN A 83 -0.51 11.02 -13.65
C ASN A 83 -0.91 10.09 -12.47
N ALA A 84 0.08 9.53 -11.79
CA ALA A 84 -0.10 8.62 -10.66
C ALA A 84 1.05 8.77 -9.66
N PHE A 85 0.99 8.04 -8.55
CA PHE A 85 2.05 7.95 -7.53
C PHE A 85 2.50 9.30 -6.98
N LYS A 86 1.53 10.16 -6.67
CA LYS A 86 1.76 11.46 -6.05
C LYS A 86 1.04 11.57 -4.71
N VAL A 87 1.65 12.29 -3.81
CA VAL A 87 1.01 12.67 -2.55
C VAL A 87 -0.07 13.70 -2.83
N ILE A 88 -1.29 13.39 -2.41
CA ILE A 88 -2.45 14.30 -2.52
C ILE A 88 -3.08 14.55 -1.16
N GLU A 89 -3.87 15.62 -1.06
CA GLU A 89 -4.60 15.96 0.14
C GLU A 89 -5.92 15.17 0.22
N GLY A 90 -6.26 14.68 1.41
CA GLY A 90 -7.53 14.03 1.70
C GLY A 90 -8.11 14.59 3.00
N ASP A 91 -9.34 15.08 2.95
CA ASP A 91 -10.06 15.69 4.08
C ASP A 91 -10.51 14.64 5.13
N TYR A 92 -10.54 13.37 4.75
CA TYR A 92 -10.92 12.23 5.61
C TYR A 92 -9.74 11.58 6.34
N VAL A 93 -8.50 12.02 6.08
CA VAL A 93 -7.33 11.45 6.76
C VAL A 93 -7.33 11.84 8.23
N SER A 94 -7.19 10.85 9.11
CA SER A 94 -7.17 11.02 10.55
C SER A 94 -5.86 10.53 11.19
N THR A 95 -5.70 10.80 12.47
CA THR A 95 -4.61 10.30 13.31
C THR A 95 -5.14 9.36 14.40
N ALA A 96 -6.30 8.74 14.19
CA ALA A 96 -6.88 7.80 15.15
C ALA A 96 -6.12 6.47 15.16
N ASP A 97 -5.64 6.05 13.99
CA ASP A 97 -4.87 4.81 13.81
C ASP A 97 -3.91 4.94 12.60
N GLY A 98 -3.19 3.85 12.30
CA GLY A 98 -2.29 3.77 11.16
C GLY A 98 -1.10 4.72 11.28
N THR A 99 -0.71 5.32 10.16
CA THR A 99 0.44 6.23 10.03
C THR A 99 0.04 7.70 9.83
N GLY A 100 -1.26 7.98 9.69
CA GLY A 100 -1.75 9.28 9.23
C GLY A 100 -1.52 9.55 7.74
N ILE A 101 -1.04 8.56 6.99
CA ILE A 101 -0.90 8.57 5.53
C ILE A 101 -1.75 7.42 4.99
N VAL A 102 -2.70 7.73 4.11
CA VAL A 102 -3.64 6.75 3.57
C VAL A 102 -3.25 6.44 2.12
N HIS A 103 -3.16 5.14 1.80
CA HIS A 103 -3.05 4.70 0.41
C HIS A 103 -4.41 4.84 -0.28
N ILE A 104 -4.41 5.40 -1.48
CA ILE A 104 -5.63 5.69 -2.25
C ILE A 104 -5.74 4.72 -3.41
N ALA A 105 -6.91 4.07 -3.53
CA ALA A 105 -7.25 3.15 -4.62
C ALA A 105 -8.52 3.62 -5.36
N PRO A 106 -8.42 4.55 -6.33
CA PRO A 106 -9.56 5.18 -6.97
C PRO A 106 -10.56 4.22 -7.64
N THR A 107 -10.11 3.03 -8.05
CA THR A 107 -10.97 2.00 -8.64
C THR A 107 -11.85 1.27 -7.64
N PHE A 108 -11.59 1.39 -6.32
CA PHE A 108 -12.25 0.58 -5.29
C PHE A 108 -12.93 1.40 -4.20
N GLY A 109 -12.54 2.66 -3.98
CA GLY A 109 -13.10 3.52 -2.94
C GLY A 109 -13.77 4.77 -3.51
N ALA A 110 -15.00 5.08 -3.07
CA ALA A 110 -15.72 6.26 -3.54
C ALA A 110 -15.04 7.57 -3.12
N ASP A 111 -14.56 7.67 -1.88
CA ASP A 111 -13.79 8.82 -1.40
C ASP A 111 -12.43 8.91 -2.09
N ASP A 112 -11.78 7.77 -2.34
CA ASP A 112 -10.52 7.68 -3.06
C ASP A 112 -10.68 8.20 -4.51
N ASP A 113 -11.73 7.75 -5.22
CA ASP A 113 -12.06 8.22 -6.57
C ASP A 113 -12.32 9.74 -6.59
N ARG A 114 -13.07 10.25 -5.61
CA ARG A 114 -13.38 11.68 -5.49
C ARG A 114 -12.11 12.52 -5.36
N VAL A 115 -11.24 12.21 -4.41
CA VAL A 115 -10.02 13.01 -4.19
C VAL A 115 -8.99 12.82 -5.30
N ALA A 116 -8.90 11.62 -5.88
CA ALA A 116 -8.03 11.35 -7.02
C ALA A 116 -8.43 12.20 -8.24
N LYS A 117 -9.73 12.24 -8.59
CA LYS A 117 -10.26 13.08 -9.67
C LYS A 117 -9.98 14.56 -9.46
N GLN A 118 -10.17 15.07 -8.23
CA GLN A 118 -9.86 16.45 -7.88
C GLN A 118 -8.38 16.79 -8.07
N ALA A 119 -7.49 15.81 -7.81
CA ALA A 119 -6.05 15.97 -7.95
C ALA A 119 -5.52 15.62 -9.36
N GLY A 120 -6.37 15.19 -10.29
CA GLY A 120 -5.97 14.77 -11.63
C GLY A 120 -5.15 13.48 -11.66
N ILE A 121 -5.35 12.61 -10.65
CA ILE A 121 -4.71 11.29 -10.58
C ILE A 121 -5.56 10.29 -11.36
N VAL A 122 -4.91 9.52 -12.23
CA VAL A 122 -5.58 8.47 -13.01
C VAL A 122 -5.70 7.17 -12.20
N PRO A 123 -6.85 6.49 -12.29
CA PRO A 123 -6.99 5.14 -11.75
C PRO A 123 -6.07 4.15 -12.48
N MET A 124 -5.64 3.10 -11.76
CA MET A 124 -4.91 1.98 -12.36
C MET A 124 -5.92 1.00 -12.96
N PHE A 125 -5.91 0.90 -14.29
CA PHE A 125 -6.74 -0.02 -15.05
C PHE A 125 -5.89 -1.04 -15.81
N VAL A 126 -6.48 -2.18 -16.11
CA VAL A 126 -6.07 -3.08 -17.19
C VAL A 126 -7.02 -2.91 -18.38
N VAL A 127 -6.59 -3.28 -19.56
CA VAL A 127 -7.43 -3.30 -20.76
C VAL A 127 -7.72 -4.75 -21.12
N ASP A 128 -9.00 -5.11 -21.18
CA ASP A 128 -9.45 -6.43 -21.59
C ASP A 128 -9.38 -6.63 -23.12
N LYS A 129 -9.63 -7.86 -23.59
CA LYS A 129 -9.62 -8.19 -25.03
C LYS A 129 -10.65 -7.45 -25.87
N GLU A 130 -11.69 -6.89 -25.23
CA GLU A 130 -12.68 -6.05 -25.90
C GLU A 130 -12.28 -4.57 -25.93
N GLY A 131 -11.06 -4.23 -25.45
CA GLY A 131 -10.55 -2.86 -25.42
C GLY A 131 -11.17 -2.01 -24.30
N LYS A 132 -11.78 -2.62 -23.28
CA LYS A 132 -12.41 -1.90 -22.17
C LYS A 132 -11.47 -1.80 -20.98
N ASN A 133 -11.48 -0.65 -20.33
CA ASN A 133 -10.81 -0.45 -19.06
C ASN A 133 -11.52 -1.24 -17.93
N GLN A 134 -10.75 -2.03 -17.21
CA GLN A 134 -11.18 -2.83 -16.07
C GLN A 134 -10.31 -2.54 -14.85
N PRO A 135 -10.81 -2.66 -13.61
CA PRO A 135 -9.95 -2.75 -12.43
C PRO A 135 -8.98 -3.92 -12.59
N MET A 136 -7.83 -3.88 -11.92
CA MET A 136 -6.86 -4.98 -11.96
C MET A 136 -7.41 -6.31 -11.41
N VAL A 137 -8.46 -6.24 -10.59
CA VAL A 137 -9.17 -7.38 -10.02
C VAL A 137 -10.57 -7.41 -10.61
N ASP A 138 -10.98 -8.56 -11.12
CA ASP A 138 -12.30 -8.76 -11.70
C ASP A 138 -13.42 -8.85 -10.62
N ARG A 139 -14.66 -8.95 -11.07
CA ARG A 139 -15.83 -9.04 -10.17
C ARG A 139 -15.90 -10.31 -9.34
N THR A 140 -15.07 -11.31 -9.64
CA THR A 140 -14.95 -12.54 -8.85
C THR A 140 -13.89 -12.45 -7.77
N GLY A 141 -13.16 -11.32 -7.70
CA GLY A 141 -12.06 -11.11 -6.76
C GLY A 141 -10.73 -11.70 -7.25
N LYS A 142 -10.56 -11.90 -8.55
CA LYS A 142 -9.38 -12.48 -9.17
C LYS A 142 -8.61 -11.44 -9.97
N PHE A 143 -7.28 -11.40 -9.82
CA PHE A 143 -6.43 -10.65 -10.74
C PHE A 143 -6.63 -11.16 -12.16
N PHE A 144 -6.78 -10.25 -13.13
CA PHE A 144 -6.89 -10.63 -14.54
C PHE A 144 -5.70 -11.48 -14.95
N LYS A 145 -5.97 -12.54 -15.69
CA LYS A 145 -4.92 -13.32 -16.34
C LYS A 145 -4.35 -12.56 -17.51
N ILE A 146 -3.07 -12.75 -17.81
CA ILE A 146 -2.40 -12.08 -18.93
C ILE A 146 -3.12 -12.39 -20.25
N GLU A 147 -3.54 -13.64 -20.43
CA GLU A 147 -4.24 -14.11 -21.62
C GLU A 147 -5.65 -13.52 -21.81
N ASP A 148 -6.22 -12.88 -20.79
CA ASP A 148 -7.53 -12.22 -20.86
C ASP A 148 -7.41 -10.72 -21.14
N LEU A 149 -6.19 -10.19 -21.26
CA LEU A 149 -5.88 -8.80 -21.53
C LEU A 149 -5.59 -8.55 -23.03
N ASP A 150 -5.73 -7.29 -23.42
CA ASP A 150 -5.33 -6.81 -24.74
C ASP A 150 -3.82 -6.95 -24.95
N GLU A 151 -3.39 -7.48 -26.10
CA GLU A 151 -1.99 -7.78 -26.38
C GLU A 151 -1.11 -6.54 -26.45
N GLU A 152 -1.62 -5.43 -27.04
CA GLU A 152 -0.87 -4.17 -27.13
C GLU A 152 -0.71 -3.56 -25.75
N PHE A 153 -1.77 -3.59 -24.94
CA PHE A 153 -1.71 -3.17 -23.53
C PHE A 153 -0.69 -3.98 -22.75
N VAL A 154 -0.71 -5.31 -22.85
CA VAL A 154 0.24 -6.19 -22.16
C VAL A 154 1.67 -5.84 -22.55
N SER A 155 1.96 -5.74 -23.85
CA SER A 155 3.30 -5.44 -24.36
C SER A 155 3.84 -4.09 -23.87
N LYS A 156 2.97 -3.08 -23.70
CA LYS A 156 3.37 -1.71 -23.41
C LYS A 156 3.38 -1.37 -21.93
N TYR A 157 2.44 -1.91 -21.16
CA TYR A 157 2.16 -1.46 -19.80
C TYR A 157 2.34 -2.52 -18.71
N VAL A 158 2.19 -3.81 -19.02
CA VAL A 158 2.26 -4.88 -18.01
C VAL A 158 3.72 -5.27 -17.76
N LYS A 159 4.10 -5.33 -16.50
CA LYS A 159 5.44 -5.71 -16.06
C LYS A 159 5.53 -7.21 -15.77
N GLU A 160 6.75 -7.75 -15.81
CA GLU A 160 7.00 -9.18 -15.53
C GLU A 160 6.53 -9.56 -14.11
N SER A 161 6.71 -8.66 -13.13
CA SER A 161 6.25 -8.84 -11.73
C SER A 161 4.76 -9.12 -11.59
N TYR A 162 3.92 -8.67 -12.53
CA TYR A 162 2.49 -8.97 -12.52
C TYR A 162 2.18 -10.44 -12.74
N ARG A 163 3.03 -11.19 -13.46
CA ARG A 163 2.78 -12.60 -13.84
C ARG A 163 2.61 -13.52 -12.64
N GLU A 164 3.32 -13.25 -11.54
CA GLU A 164 3.21 -14.03 -10.31
C GLU A 164 1.84 -13.89 -9.63
N PHE A 165 1.13 -12.80 -9.91
CA PHE A 165 -0.15 -12.47 -9.32
C PHE A 165 -1.34 -12.69 -10.26
N ALA A 166 -1.10 -12.76 -11.58
CA ALA A 166 -2.11 -12.96 -12.59
C ALA A 166 -2.94 -14.24 -12.34
N GLY A 167 -4.26 -14.12 -12.37
CA GLY A 167 -5.18 -15.23 -12.17
C GLY A 167 -5.36 -15.69 -10.71
N ARG A 168 -4.73 -15.03 -9.74
CA ARG A 168 -4.88 -15.35 -8.32
C ARG A 168 -6.04 -14.58 -7.70
N TYR A 169 -6.73 -15.20 -6.76
CA TYR A 169 -7.75 -14.55 -5.95
C TYR A 169 -7.13 -13.66 -4.87
N VAL A 170 -7.71 -12.50 -4.64
CA VAL A 170 -7.30 -11.59 -3.56
C VAL A 170 -7.64 -12.13 -2.17
N LYS A 171 -8.57 -13.09 -2.08
CA LYS A 171 -8.95 -13.78 -0.84
C LYS A 171 -9.14 -15.26 -1.10
N ASN A 172 -8.60 -16.10 -0.22
CA ASN A 172 -8.79 -17.55 -0.29
C ASN A 172 -10.28 -17.96 -0.24
N ALA A 173 -11.12 -17.21 0.47
CA ALA A 173 -12.56 -17.47 0.55
C ALA A 173 -13.29 -17.42 -0.81
N PHE A 174 -12.70 -16.82 -1.83
CA PHE A 174 -13.23 -16.78 -3.20
C PHE A 174 -12.81 -17.99 -4.04
N ASP A 175 -11.84 -18.77 -3.56
CA ASP A 175 -11.35 -19.98 -4.22
C ASP A 175 -11.79 -21.22 -3.45
N SER A 176 -12.72 -21.98 -4.02
CA SER A 176 -13.26 -23.20 -3.39
C SER A 176 -12.23 -24.36 -3.28
N SER A 177 -11.09 -24.25 -3.95
CA SER A 177 -9.98 -25.22 -3.87
C SER A 177 -9.05 -24.95 -2.70
N LEU A 178 -9.12 -23.76 -2.07
CA LEU A 178 -8.28 -23.34 -0.95
C LEU A 178 -9.00 -23.46 0.39
N THR A 179 -8.22 -23.63 1.43
CA THR A 179 -8.67 -23.70 2.82
C THR A 179 -8.03 -22.56 3.65
N GLU A 180 -8.50 -22.37 4.88
CA GLU A 180 -7.90 -21.39 5.82
C GLU A 180 -6.42 -21.67 6.16
N LYS A 181 -5.92 -22.86 5.85
CA LYS A 181 -4.53 -23.27 6.10
C LYS A 181 -3.60 -22.93 4.94
N ASP A 182 -4.15 -22.63 3.78
CA ASP A 182 -3.38 -22.31 2.59
C ASP A 182 -2.81 -20.89 2.70
N PRO A 183 -1.60 -20.61 2.18
CA PRO A 183 -1.04 -19.27 2.15
C PRO A 183 -1.99 -18.29 1.46
N THR A 184 -2.20 -17.15 2.09
CA THR A 184 -3.02 -16.08 1.50
C THR A 184 -2.18 -15.20 0.60
N LEU A 185 -2.82 -14.52 -0.36
CA LEU A 185 -2.17 -13.53 -1.21
C LEU A 185 -1.52 -12.41 -0.40
N ASP A 186 -2.11 -12.04 0.74
CA ASP A 186 -1.56 -11.03 1.65
C ASP A 186 -0.17 -11.42 2.16
N VAL A 187 0.06 -12.70 2.47
CA VAL A 187 1.37 -13.22 2.90
C VAL A 187 2.39 -13.06 1.78
N ASP A 188 2.03 -13.43 0.55
CA ASP A 188 2.94 -13.33 -0.60
C ASP A 188 3.27 -11.87 -0.94
N ILE A 189 2.28 -10.96 -0.85
CA ILE A 189 2.52 -9.52 -1.00
C ILE A 189 3.47 -9.02 0.10
N CYS A 190 3.28 -9.43 1.35
CA CYS A 190 4.19 -9.07 2.44
C CYS A 190 5.62 -9.58 2.18
N VAL A 191 5.78 -10.80 1.67
CA VAL A 191 7.09 -11.37 1.31
C VAL A 191 7.73 -10.58 0.16
N TYR A 192 6.97 -10.30 -0.90
CA TYR A 192 7.41 -9.50 -2.03
C TYR A 192 7.92 -8.12 -1.61
N LEU A 193 7.12 -7.39 -0.80
CA LEU A 193 7.49 -6.06 -0.31
C LEU A 193 8.71 -6.12 0.64
N LYS A 194 8.83 -7.18 1.44
CA LYS A 194 9.98 -7.38 2.32
C LYS A 194 11.27 -7.63 1.53
N GLN A 195 11.22 -8.48 0.51
CA GLN A 195 12.35 -8.74 -0.39
C GLN A 195 12.77 -7.50 -1.16
N SER A 196 11.80 -6.65 -1.54
CA SER A 196 12.03 -5.38 -2.23
C SER A 196 12.41 -4.22 -1.30
N ASN A 197 12.59 -4.46 0.02
CA ASN A 197 12.87 -3.44 1.04
C ASN A 197 11.81 -2.31 1.09
N LYS A 198 10.56 -2.62 0.78
CA LYS A 198 9.43 -1.67 0.71
C LYS A 198 8.44 -1.80 1.88
N VAL A 199 8.78 -2.57 2.91
CA VAL A 199 7.92 -2.74 4.09
C VAL A 199 8.65 -2.30 5.35
N PHE A 200 7.97 -1.52 6.19
CA PHE A 200 8.46 -1.08 7.49
C PHE A 200 7.83 -1.88 8.63
N LYS A 201 6.52 -2.19 8.55
CA LYS A 201 5.78 -2.91 9.59
C LYS A 201 4.70 -3.78 8.96
N ILE A 202 4.57 -5.01 9.46
CA ILE A 202 3.52 -5.94 9.08
C ILE A 202 2.71 -6.24 10.35
N GLU A 203 1.41 -6.02 10.30
CA GLU A 203 0.50 -6.27 11.42
C GLU A 203 -0.70 -7.09 10.96
N LYS A 204 -1.18 -7.94 11.85
CA LYS A 204 -2.46 -8.61 11.67
C LYS A 204 -3.57 -7.62 12.03
N HIS A 205 -4.45 -7.32 11.10
CA HIS A 205 -5.62 -6.49 11.35
C HIS A 205 -6.88 -7.33 11.21
N THR A 206 -7.69 -7.36 12.26
CA THR A 206 -8.98 -8.03 12.25
C THR A 206 -10.07 -6.98 12.09
N HIS A 207 -10.89 -7.10 11.07
CA HIS A 207 -12.03 -6.22 10.83
C HIS A 207 -13.27 -7.04 10.48
N ASN A 208 -14.43 -6.47 10.71
CA ASN A 208 -15.69 -7.07 10.30
C ASN A 208 -15.80 -7.01 8.78
N TYR A 209 -16.06 -8.14 8.16
CA TYR A 209 -16.35 -8.22 6.73
C TYR A 209 -17.86 -8.36 6.50
N PRO A 210 -18.46 -7.55 5.64
CA PRO A 210 -19.89 -7.66 5.38
C PRO A 210 -20.24 -8.98 4.70
N HIS A 211 -21.18 -9.69 5.28
CA HIS A 211 -21.73 -10.92 4.72
C HIS A 211 -23.18 -10.72 4.30
N CYS A 212 -23.59 -11.40 3.25
CA CYS A 212 -24.98 -11.45 2.84
C CYS A 212 -25.79 -12.17 3.92
N TRP A 213 -26.76 -11.49 4.53
CA TRP A 213 -27.59 -12.04 5.61
C TRP A 213 -28.39 -13.30 5.24
N ARG A 214 -28.59 -13.57 3.93
CA ARG A 214 -29.32 -14.75 3.45
C ARG A 214 -28.43 -15.96 3.22
N THR A 215 -27.21 -15.76 2.75
CA THR A 215 -26.33 -16.83 2.28
C THR A 215 -25.08 -16.99 3.14
N ASP A 216 -24.87 -16.07 4.08
CA ASP A 216 -23.66 -15.98 4.92
C ASP A 216 -22.34 -15.95 4.10
N LYS A 217 -22.44 -15.59 2.83
CA LYS A 217 -21.28 -15.42 1.96
C LYS A 217 -20.76 -13.99 2.01
N PRO A 218 -19.44 -13.77 1.88
CA PRO A 218 -18.87 -12.45 1.72
C PRO A 218 -19.53 -11.69 0.56
N ILE A 219 -19.75 -10.38 0.76
CA ILE A 219 -20.31 -9.47 -0.26
C ILE A 219 -19.17 -8.78 -0.99
#